data_427c52eb6a142012579635cacc602608
#
_entry.id   427c52eb6a142012579635cacc602608
#
_cell.length_a   1.000
_cell.length_b   1.000
_cell.length_c   1.000
_cell.angle_alpha   90.00
_cell.angle_beta   90.00
_cell.angle_gamma   90.00
#
_symmetry.space_group_name_H-M   'P 1'
#
loop_
_entity.id
_entity.type
_entity.pdbx_description
1 polymer ?
#
loop_
_entity_poly.entity_id
_entity_poly.type
_entity_poly.pdbx_seq_one_letter_code
_entity_poly.pdbx_strand_id
1 'polypeptide(L)'
;MSADNPSATGAVLAAPIGAASASPLLDVRGLRVRLETARGPADALRALDFCMARGETLGLIGESGCGKSMTALALMGLLPPGARLSGSARFKGQELVGLDDDAYSRLRGNRIAMVFQEPMTALNPLHTIGAQVAEPLRLHLGLSGAAARAQALRLLDRVQLPGAAQRLDSHAHQLSGGQRQRVGLAMALACAPDLLIADEPTTALDVTTQAEILELLAELVRDGGMALLLISHDLGVMARSVARLLVMYGGTVVESGPTRAVFERLAHPYTRGLFGARPRLGQSRGERLATIAGRVPELADLPPGCPFADRCDRVIDACRVAMPPVHELDAQHSARCLRIAP
;
A
#
# COMPACT_ATOMS: atom_id res chain seq x y z
N MET A 1 -13.52 8.09 -46.06
CA MET A 1 -13.34 9.13 -45.01
C MET A 1 -13.10 8.38 -43.71
N SER A 2 -11.85 8.21 -43.41
CA SER A 2 -11.36 7.49 -42.22
C SER A 2 -11.38 8.46 -41.03
N ALA A 3 -12.01 8.04 -39.95
CA ALA A 3 -11.95 8.76 -38.67
C ALA A 3 -10.84 8.15 -37.80
N ASP A 4 -9.75 8.90 -37.65
CA ASP A 4 -8.69 8.60 -36.74
C ASP A 4 -9.21 8.75 -35.29
N ASN A 5 -9.00 7.68 -34.52
CA ASN A 5 -9.27 7.64 -33.09
C ASN A 5 -7.95 7.94 -32.36
N PRO A 6 -7.80 9.03 -31.60
CA PRO A 6 -6.59 9.28 -30.85
C PRO A 6 -6.55 8.38 -29.62
N SER A 7 -5.64 7.41 -29.65
CA SER A 7 -5.24 6.61 -28.48
C SER A 7 -4.72 7.52 -27.37
N ALA A 8 -5.45 7.57 -26.28
CA ALA A 8 -5.00 8.20 -25.03
C ALA A 8 -3.80 7.42 -24.48
N THR A 9 -2.61 7.90 -24.78
CA THR A 9 -1.35 7.44 -24.18
C THR A 9 -1.27 7.99 -22.77
N GLY A 10 -1.77 7.24 -21.79
CA GLY A 10 -1.56 7.52 -20.38
C GLY A 10 -0.08 7.42 -20.05
N ALA A 11 0.49 8.52 -19.60
CA ALA A 11 1.88 8.60 -19.19
C ALA A 11 2.19 7.62 -18.06
N VAL A 12 2.99 6.60 -18.35
CA VAL A 12 3.56 5.67 -17.37
C VAL A 12 4.54 6.46 -16.50
N LEU A 13 4.30 6.52 -15.21
CA LEU A 13 5.19 7.08 -14.20
C LEU A 13 6.43 6.17 -14.03
N ALA A 14 7.35 6.22 -14.96
CA ALA A 14 8.68 5.65 -14.80
C ALA A 14 9.59 6.71 -14.19
N ALA A 15 9.74 6.69 -12.86
CA ALA A 15 10.88 7.34 -12.22
C ALA A 15 12.17 6.60 -12.63
N PRO A 16 13.32 7.28 -12.78
CA PRO A 16 14.53 6.66 -13.30
C PRO A 16 15.05 5.60 -12.32
N ILE A 17 15.14 4.38 -12.81
CA ILE A 17 15.80 3.26 -12.16
C ILE A 17 17.31 3.49 -12.38
N GLY A 18 17.96 4.06 -11.37
CA GLY A 18 19.40 4.26 -11.46
C GLY A 18 19.98 5.06 -10.31
N ALA A 19 20.33 4.38 -9.21
CA ALA A 19 21.45 4.76 -8.36
C ALA A 19 21.68 3.69 -7.28
N ALA A 20 22.53 2.73 -7.58
CA ALA A 20 23.21 1.94 -6.55
C ALA A 20 24.23 2.87 -5.87
N SER A 21 23.85 3.53 -4.75
CA SER A 21 24.73 3.99 -3.66
C SER A 21 24.05 4.86 -2.60
N ALA A 22 22.80 5.27 -2.73
CA ALA A 22 22.11 5.97 -1.63
C ALA A 22 21.47 4.95 -0.68
N SER A 23 21.64 5.14 0.64
CA SER A 23 20.96 4.32 1.64
C SER A 23 19.43 4.38 1.42
N PRO A 24 18.72 3.24 1.49
CA PRO A 24 17.28 3.21 1.26
C PRO A 24 16.55 4.11 2.25
N LEU A 25 15.41 4.67 1.83
CA LEU A 25 14.51 5.41 2.72
C LEU A 25 13.93 4.47 3.78
N LEU A 26 13.46 3.30 3.33
CA LEU A 26 12.93 2.22 4.17
C LEU A 26 13.66 0.92 3.81
N ASP A 27 14.19 0.22 4.81
CA ASP A 27 14.83 -1.10 4.66
C ASP A 27 14.17 -2.08 5.65
N VAL A 28 13.47 -3.07 5.12
CA VAL A 28 12.74 -4.08 5.89
C VAL A 28 13.39 -5.44 5.68
N ARG A 29 13.78 -6.10 6.78
CA ARG A 29 14.48 -7.39 6.74
C ARG A 29 13.90 -8.36 7.75
N GLY A 30 13.44 -9.50 7.25
CA GLY A 30 12.92 -10.58 8.07
C GLY A 30 11.76 -10.16 8.97
N LEU A 31 10.98 -9.12 8.60
CA LEU A 31 9.93 -8.56 9.42
C LEU A 31 8.83 -9.59 9.67
N ARG A 32 8.54 -9.86 10.94
CA ARG A 32 7.51 -10.81 11.37
C ARG A 32 6.54 -10.14 12.33
N VAL A 33 5.27 -10.47 12.16
CA VAL A 33 4.23 -10.12 13.12
C VAL A 33 3.53 -11.39 13.55
N ARG A 34 3.57 -11.68 14.85
CA ARG A 34 2.84 -12.78 15.47
C ARG A 34 1.67 -12.25 16.28
N LEU A 35 0.51 -12.83 16.04
CA LEU A 35 -0.74 -12.50 16.73
C LEU A 35 -1.15 -13.64 17.64
N GLU A 36 -1.73 -13.31 18.79
CA GLU A 36 -2.46 -14.27 19.61
C GLU A 36 -3.88 -14.42 19.03
N THR A 37 -4.21 -15.63 18.59
CA THR A 37 -5.53 -15.96 18.05
C THR A 37 -6.27 -16.91 18.97
N ALA A 38 -7.58 -17.09 18.79
CA ALA A 38 -8.36 -18.06 19.54
C ALA A 38 -7.84 -19.50 19.39
N ARG A 39 -7.05 -19.79 18.34
CA ARG A 39 -6.43 -21.10 18.04
C ARG A 39 -4.95 -21.17 18.42
N GLY A 40 -4.44 -20.19 19.16
CA GLY A 40 -3.05 -20.05 19.54
C GLY A 40 -2.28 -19.02 18.70
N PRO A 41 -0.98 -18.86 18.95
CA PRO A 41 -0.17 -17.88 18.26
C PRO A 41 0.01 -18.22 16.77
N ALA A 42 -0.17 -17.21 15.90
CA ALA A 42 -0.03 -17.38 14.45
C ALA A 42 0.72 -16.19 13.81
N ASP A 43 1.52 -16.48 12.79
CA ASP A 43 2.32 -15.47 12.11
C ASP A 43 1.48 -14.80 11.00
N ALA A 44 1.10 -13.54 11.23
CA ALA A 44 0.42 -12.70 10.22
C ALA A 44 1.39 -12.16 9.16
N LEU A 45 2.67 -11.93 9.55
CA LEU A 45 3.77 -11.67 8.62
C LEU A 45 4.88 -12.68 8.87
N ARG A 46 5.41 -13.27 7.78
CA ARG A 46 6.34 -14.41 7.80
C ARG A 46 7.67 -14.04 7.13
N ALA A 47 8.48 -13.20 7.81
CA ALA A 47 9.77 -12.72 7.31
C ALA A 47 9.66 -11.96 5.97
N LEU A 48 9.12 -10.75 6.02
CA LEU A 48 9.10 -9.84 4.87
C LEU A 48 10.45 -9.19 4.68
N ASP A 49 10.92 -9.17 3.43
CA ASP A 49 12.12 -8.50 3.00
C ASP A 49 11.80 -7.58 1.81
N PHE A 50 12.01 -6.29 1.98
CA PHE A 50 11.94 -5.30 0.89
C PHE A 50 12.59 -3.98 1.30
N CYS A 51 12.95 -3.17 0.32
CA CYS A 51 13.44 -1.82 0.57
C CYS A 51 12.68 -0.83 -0.32
N MET A 52 12.74 0.45 0.05
CA MET A 52 12.20 1.56 -0.75
C MET A 52 13.22 2.69 -0.81
N ALA A 53 13.42 3.24 -1.99
CA ALA A 53 14.20 4.44 -2.19
C ALA A 53 13.36 5.71 -1.95
N ARG A 54 14.01 6.88 -1.85
CA ARG A 54 13.32 8.17 -1.85
C ARG A 54 12.60 8.39 -3.17
N GLY A 55 11.38 8.91 -3.12
CA GLY A 55 10.57 9.18 -4.31
C GLY A 55 10.09 7.92 -5.05
N GLU A 56 10.32 6.72 -4.49
CA GLU A 56 9.86 5.47 -5.07
C GLU A 56 8.37 5.24 -4.82
N THR A 57 7.67 4.68 -5.82
CA THR A 57 6.32 4.16 -5.67
C THR A 57 6.35 2.64 -5.65
N LEU A 58 5.98 2.04 -4.52
CA LEU A 58 5.92 0.59 -4.30
C LEU A 58 4.49 0.15 -4.07
N GLY A 59 4.02 -0.81 -4.85
CA GLY A 59 2.71 -1.42 -4.69
C GLY A 59 2.76 -2.71 -3.86
N LEU A 60 1.75 -2.92 -3.02
CA LEU A 60 1.57 -4.12 -2.24
C LEU A 60 0.21 -4.73 -2.56
N ILE A 61 0.18 -5.89 -3.24
CA ILE A 61 -1.04 -6.57 -3.68
C ILE A 61 -1.20 -7.97 -3.10
N GLY A 62 -2.44 -8.46 -3.09
CA GLY A 62 -2.81 -9.81 -2.68
C GLY A 62 -4.25 -9.86 -2.20
N GLU A 63 -4.78 -11.07 -1.98
CA GLU A 63 -6.13 -11.30 -1.45
C GLU A 63 -6.28 -10.71 -0.04
N SER A 64 -7.53 -10.52 0.40
CA SER A 64 -7.83 -10.09 1.77
C SER A 64 -7.21 -11.07 2.79
N GLY A 65 -6.69 -10.54 3.90
CA GLY A 65 -6.05 -11.35 4.94
C GLY A 65 -4.60 -11.78 4.65
N CYS A 66 -3.99 -11.42 3.50
CA CYS A 66 -2.62 -11.83 3.19
C CYS A 66 -1.52 -11.03 3.93
N GLY A 67 -1.88 -10.02 4.76
CA GLY A 67 -0.94 -9.27 5.59
C GLY A 67 -0.62 -7.84 5.12
N LYS A 68 -1.24 -7.31 4.07
CA LYS A 68 -0.95 -5.96 3.52
C LYS A 68 -1.12 -4.85 4.55
N SER A 69 -2.32 -4.70 5.10
CA SER A 69 -2.59 -3.69 6.15
C SER A 69 -1.79 -3.94 7.42
N MET A 70 -1.52 -5.23 7.75
CA MET A 70 -0.65 -5.58 8.88
C MET A 70 0.78 -5.06 8.67
N THR A 71 1.29 -5.09 7.44
CA THR A 71 2.60 -4.50 7.08
C THR A 71 2.59 -2.99 7.31
N ALA A 72 1.54 -2.28 6.87
CA ALA A 72 1.39 -0.85 7.11
C ALA A 72 1.34 -0.52 8.61
N LEU A 73 0.52 -1.24 9.38
CA LEU A 73 0.40 -1.06 10.83
C LEU A 73 1.71 -1.38 11.56
N ALA A 74 2.46 -2.39 11.13
CA ALA A 74 3.77 -2.72 11.71
C ALA A 74 4.77 -1.57 11.52
N LEU A 75 4.83 -0.97 10.31
CA LEU A 75 5.70 0.17 10.03
C LEU A 75 5.29 1.43 10.80
N MET A 76 4.00 1.57 11.11
CA MET A 76 3.46 2.70 11.88
C MET A 76 3.54 2.48 13.40
N GLY A 77 3.92 1.30 13.88
CA GLY A 77 3.86 0.95 15.31
C GLY A 77 2.42 0.94 15.86
N LEU A 78 1.45 0.56 15.03
CA LEU A 78 0.01 0.55 15.34
C LEU A 78 -0.56 -0.88 15.34
N LEU A 79 0.26 -1.85 15.69
CA LEU A 79 -0.19 -3.24 15.80
C LEU A 79 -1.22 -3.41 16.93
N PRO A 80 -2.15 -4.37 16.80
CA PRO A 80 -3.12 -4.65 17.85
C PRO A 80 -2.44 -5.09 19.17
N PRO A 81 -3.08 -4.86 20.32
CA PRO A 81 -2.57 -5.30 21.61
C PRO A 81 -2.20 -6.79 21.62
N GLY A 82 -1.06 -7.13 22.21
CA GLY A 82 -0.56 -8.52 22.27
C GLY A 82 0.18 -9.00 21.01
N ALA A 83 0.19 -8.23 19.94
CA ALA A 83 1.00 -8.56 18.76
C ALA A 83 2.50 -8.45 19.08
N ARG A 84 3.29 -9.38 18.55
CA ARG A 84 4.75 -9.37 18.67
C ARG A 84 5.39 -9.05 17.32
N LEU A 85 6.18 -7.97 17.29
CA LEU A 85 6.97 -7.55 16.14
C LEU A 85 8.42 -7.99 16.32
N SER A 86 9.01 -8.57 15.26
CA SER A 86 10.42 -8.97 15.24
C SER A 86 11.01 -8.83 13.84
N GLY A 87 12.33 -8.96 13.71
CA GLY A 87 13.07 -8.63 12.49
C GLY A 87 13.60 -7.20 12.57
N SER A 88 13.72 -6.53 11.44
CA SER A 88 14.20 -5.15 11.34
C SER A 88 13.37 -4.37 10.34
N ALA A 89 13.06 -3.12 10.67
CA ALA A 89 12.48 -2.14 9.75
C ALA A 89 13.18 -0.79 10.03
N ARG A 90 14.04 -0.36 9.11
CA ARG A 90 14.79 0.90 9.26
C ARG A 90 14.27 1.98 8.34
N PHE A 91 13.86 3.07 8.96
CA PHE A 91 13.45 4.28 8.24
C PHE A 91 14.55 5.33 8.36
N LYS A 92 15.15 5.74 7.23
CA LYS A 92 16.32 6.63 7.20
C LYS A 92 17.47 6.15 8.13
N GLY A 93 17.67 4.85 8.21
CA GLY A 93 18.66 4.22 9.09
C GLY A 93 18.24 4.05 10.54
N GLN A 94 17.16 4.69 11.01
CA GLN A 94 16.61 4.51 12.34
C GLN A 94 15.78 3.22 12.41
N GLU A 95 16.08 2.34 13.37
CA GLU A 95 15.29 1.13 13.61
C GLU A 95 13.91 1.50 14.17
N LEU A 96 12.85 0.94 13.55
CA LEU A 96 11.47 1.12 14.00
C LEU A 96 11.04 0.01 14.97
N VAL A 97 11.56 -1.20 14.80
CA VAL A 97 11.20 -2.33 15.67
C VAL A 97 11.72 -2.07 17.08
N GLY A 98 10.81 -2.09 18.06
CA GLY A 98 11.16 -1.85 19.46
C GLY A 98 11.14 -0.38 19.89
N LEU A 99 10.78 0.56 19.01
CA LEU A 99 10.54 1.93 19.42
C LEU A 99 9.36 2.00 20.40
N ASP A 100 9.47 2.89 21.38
CA ASP A 100 8.35 3.27 22.25
C ASP A 100 7.35 4.20 21.51
N ASP A 101 6.20 4.41 22.13
CA ASP A 101 5.14 5.20 21.51
C ASP A 101 5.52 6.69 21.39
N ASP A 102 6.33 7.22 22.29
CA ASP A 102 6.81 8.59 22.23
C ASP A 102 7.74 8.82 21.02
N ALA A 103 8.63 7.85 20.74
CA ALA A 103 9.47 7.89 19.55
C ALA A 103 8.66 7.77 18.27
N TYR A 104 7.68 6.85 18.24
CA TYR A 104 6.75 6.75 17.11
C TYR A 104 5.90 8.01 16.92
N SER A 105 5.44 8.66 17.98
CA SER A 105 4.63 9.89 17.89
C SER A 105 5.37 11.03 17.20
N ARG A 106 6.70 11.07 17.29
CA ARG A 106 7.52 12.04 16.55
C ARG A 106 7.64 11.74 15.05
N LEU A 107 7.41 10.48 14.65
CA LEU A 107 7.47 10.04 13.25
C LEU A 107 6.10 10.07 12.57
N ARG A 108 5.05 9.60 13.28
CA ARG A 108 3.68 9.53 12.75
C ARG A 108 3.14 10.91 12.42
N GLY A 109 2.55 11.07 11.23
CA GLY A 109 1.99 12.33 10.75
C GLY A 109 3.03 13.41 10.42
N ASN A 110 4.29 13.18 10.77
CA ASN A 110 5.42 14.09 10.50
C ASN A 110 6.30 13.57 9.37
N ARG A 111 6.96 12.42 9.59
CA ARG A 111 7.93 11.85 8.62
C ARG A 111 7.36 10.63 7.89
N ILE A 112 6.51 9.87 8.55
CA ILE A 112 5.74 8.76 7.99
C ILE A 112 4.28 9.08 8.21
N ALA A 113 3.50 9.13 7.14
CA ALA A 113 2.06 9.35 7.22
C ALA A 113 1.30 8.16 6.61
N MET A 114 0.06 7.98 7.03
CA MET A 114 -0.81 6.92 6.55
C MET A 114 -2.20 7.45 6.22
N VAL A 115 -2.73 7.01 5.08
CA VAL A 115 -4.15 7.11 4.73
C VAL A 115 -4.76 5.74 4.94
N PHE A 116 -5.77 5.67 5.82
CA PHE A 116 -6.43 4.42 6.19
C PHE A 116 -7.52 4.03 5.20
N GLN A 117 -7.84 2.74 5.18
CA GLN A 117 -8.79 2.11 4.25
C GLN A 117 -10.21 2.72 4.30
N GLU A 118 -10.67 3.18 5.47
CA GLU A 118 -12.03 3.69 5.65
C GLU A 118 -12.05 5.20 5.91
N PRO A 119 -12.27 6.05 4.89
CA PRO A 119 -12.34 7.49 5.08
C PRO A 119 -13.54 7.93 5.94
N MET A 120 -14.54 7.05 6.09
CA MET A 120 -15.75 7.34 6.89
C MET A 120 -15.46 7.36 8.38
N THR A 121 -14.51 6.56 8.85
CA THR A 121 -14.13 6.41 10.27
C THR A 121 -12.84 7.16 10.60
N ALA A 122 -12.06 7.57 9.60
CA ALA A 122 -10.77 8.24 9.78
C ALA A 122 -10.90 9.68 10.33
N LEU A 123 -12.02 10.36 10.08
CA LEU A 123 -12.23 11.73 10.54
C LEU A 123 -13.06 11.76 11.81
N ASN A 124 -12.63 12.56 12.81
CA ASN A 124 -13.39 12.78 14.02
C ASN A 124 -14.67 13.59 13.70
N PRO A 125 -15.88 13.05 13.95
CA PRO A 125 -17.13 13.72 13.62
C PRO A 125 -17.41 14.99 14.47
N LEU A 126 -16.73 15.15 15.59
CA LEU A 126 -16.91 16.27 16.52
C LEU A 126 -16.04 17.49 16.19
N HIS A 127 -15.04 17.33 15.33
CA HIS A 127 -14.13 18.40 14.93
C HIS A 127 -14.38 18.84 13.50
N THR A 128 -14.17 20.13 13.23
CA THR A 128 -14.22 20.66 11.86
C THR A 128 -13.05 20.15 11.05
N ILE A 129 -13.20 20.03 9.72
CA ILE A 129 -12.13 19.53 8.86
C ILE A 129 -10.89 20.44 8.89
N GLY A 130 -11.10 21.76 8.97
CA GLY A 130 -9.99 22.72 9.10
C GLY A 130 -9.20 22.53 10.39
N ALA A 131 -9.86 22.22 11.50
CA ALA A 131 -9.20 21.92 12.78
C ALA A 131 -8.38 20.63 12.70
N GLN A 132 -8.92 19.57 12.07
CA GLN A 132 -8.25 18.29 11.93
C GLN A 132 -7.01 18.37 11.01
N VAL A 133 -7.10 19.10 9.90
CA VAL A 133 -5.94 19.32 9.00
C VAL A 133 -4.88 20.21 9.66
N ALA A 134 -5.31 21.17 10.52
CA ALA A 134 -4.39 22.05 11.24
C ALA A 134 -3.69 21.37 12.43
N GLU A 135 -4.24 20.27 12.95
CA GLU A 135 -3.72 19.61 14.15
C GLU A 135 -2.27 19.09 13.98
N PRO A 136 -1.91 18.33 12.95
CA PRO A 136 -0.52 17.90 12.71
C PRO A 136 0.46 19.09 12.58
N LEU A 137 0.02 20.19 11.96
CA LEU A 137 0.83 21.40 11.79
C LEU A 137 1.16 22.08 13.13
N ARG A 138 0.19 22.08 14.04
CA ARG A 138 0.38 22.63 15.40
C ARG A 138 1.26 21.70 16.23
N LEU A 139 0.99 20.39 16.16
CA LEU A 139 1.67 19.39 16.98
C LEU A 139 3.14 19.23 16.58
N HIS A 140 3.43 19.10 15.29
CA HIS A 140 4.77 18.77 14.81
C HIS A 140 5.59 19.98 14.36
N LEU A 141 4.93 21.03 13.86
CA LEU A 141 5.63 22.23 13.33
C LEU A 141 5.49 23.44 14.27
N GLY A 142 4.73 23.32 15.37
CA GLY A 142 4.57 24.40 16.34
C GLY A 142 3.84 25.63 15.80
N LEU A 143 3.08 25.52 14.71
CA LEU A 143 2.40 26.67 14.11
C LEU A 143 1.32 27.24 15.05
N SER A 144 1.19 28.57 15.08
CA SER A 144 0.07 29.24 15.77
C SER A 144 -1.26 28.86 15.13
N GLY A 145 -2.35 28.99 15.87
CA GLY A 145 -3.70 28.63 15.38
C GLY A 145 -4.06 29.32 14.05
N ALA A 146 -3.74 30.59 13.89
CA ALA A 146 -4.01 31.34 12.65
C ALA A 146 -3.14 30.85 11.49
N ALA A 147 -1.84 30.61 11.72
CA ALA A 147 -0.92 30.11 10.71
C ALA A 147 -1.28 28.67 10.29
N ALA A 148 -1.60 27.79 11.25
CA ALA A 148 -2.03 26.43 10.99
C ALA A 148 -3.34 26.38 10.18
N ARG A 149 -4.33 27.24 10.51
CA ARG A 149 -5.57 27.35 9.73
C ARG A 149 -5.33 27.80 8.29
N ALA A 150 -4.47 28.81 8.10
CA ALA A 150 -4.10 29.26 6.75
C ALA A 150 -3.38 28.18 5.95
N GLN A 151 -2.50 27.41 6.59
CA GLN A 151 -1.83 26.29 5.93
C GLN A 151 -2.81 25.13 5.66
N ALA A 152 -3.76 24.85 6.56
CA ALA A 152 -4.80 23.84 6.34
C ALA A 152 -5.64 24.18 5.09
N LEU A 153 -5.98 25.45 4.88
CA LEU A 153 -6.68 25.88 3.66
C LEU A 153 -5.84 25.57 2.41
N ARG A 154 -4.55 25.94 2.39
CA ARG A 154 -3.67 25.63 1.25
C ARG A 154 -3.55 24.12 0.96
N LEU A 155 -3.54 23.29 2.01
CA LEU A 155 -3.50 21.84 1.86
C LEU A 155 -4.82 21.29 1.29
N LEU A 156 -5.97 21.82 1.74
CA LEU A 156 -7.27 21.44 1.21
C LEU A 156 -7.44 21.88 -0.26
N ASP A 157 -6.91 23.04 -0.63
CA ASP A 157 -6.85 23.48 -2.04
C ASP A 157 -5.90 22.57 -2.85
N ARG A 158 -4.75 22.19 -2.30
CA ARG A 158 -3.78 21.30 -2.97
C ARG A 158 -4.36 19.91 -3.25
N VAL A 159 -5.19 19.38 -2.36
CA VAL A 159 -5.93 18.13 -2.60
C VAL A 159 -7.22 18.34 -3.39
N GLN A 160 -7.40 19.53 -3.96
CA GLN A 160 -8.53 19.89 -4.84
C GLN A 160 -9.89 19.66 -4.17
N LEU A 161 -10.01 20.02 -2.87
CA LEU A 161 -11.32 19.98 -2.19
C LEU A 161 -12.22 21.11 -2.72
N PRO A 162 -13.37 20.81 -3.35
CA PRO A 162 -14.23 21.86 -3.89
C PRO A 162 -14.73 22.79 -2.79
N GLY A 163 -14.53 24.12 -2.95
CA GLY A 163 -14.96 25.11 -1.98
C GLY A 163 -14.25 25.02 -0.63
N ALA A 164 -12.94 24.75 -0.61
CA ALA A 164 -12.15 24.52 0.60
C ALA A 164 -12.30 25.63 1.63
N ALA A 165 -12.29 26.92 1.21
CA ALA A 165 -12.42 28.05 2.13
C ALA A 165 -13.75 28.07 2.90
N GLN A 166 -14.86 27.75 2.22
CA GLN A 166 -16.19 27.70 2.81
C GLN A 166 -16.40 26.45 3.69
N ARG A 167 -15.58 25.43 3.49
CA ARG A 167 -15.72 24.13 4.16
C ARG A 167 -14.81 23.95 5.36
N LEU A 168 -13.88 24.88 5.62
CA LEU A 168 -12.96 24.77 6.78
C LEU A 168 -13.68 24.50 8.09
N ASP A 169 -14.87 25.10 8.29
CA ASP A 169 -15.68 24.94 9.48
C ASP A 169 -16.75 23.83 9.34
N SER A 170 -16.77 23.11 8.23
CA SER A 170 -17.64 21.95 8.06
C SER A 170 -17.13 20.74 8.84
N HIS A 171 -18.05 19.84 9.19
CA HIS A 171 -17.75 18.58 9.85
C HIS A 171 -17.77 17.43 8.85
N ALA A 172 -17.15 16.29 9.20
CA ALA A 172 -17.00 15.14 8.32
C ALA A 172 -18.34 14.63 7.73
N HIS A 173 -19.42 14.64 8.52
CA HIS A 173 -20.75 14.17 8.08
C HIS A 173 -21.39 15.04 6.98
N GLN A 174 -20.90 16.26 6.77
CA GLN A 174 -21.37 17.18 5.73
C GLN A 174 -20.66 16.99 4.38
N LEU A 175 -19.72 16.05 4.31
CA LEU A 175 -18.89 15.78 3.13
C LEU A 175 -19.25 14.45 2.47
N SER A 176 -19.11 14.37 1.14
CA SER A 176 -19.15 13.09 0.42
C SER A 176 -17.94 12.20 0.74
N GLY A 177 -18.00 10.91 0.39
CA GLY A 177 -16.89 9.98 0.59
C GLY A 177 -15.57 10.46 -0.03
N GLY A 178 -15.60 10.88 -1.29
CA GLY A 178 -14.42 11.43 -1.98
C GLY A 178 -13.89 12.72 -1.35
N GLN A 179 -14.77 13.59 -0.84
CA GLN A 179 -14.36 14.79 -0.11
C GLN A 179 -13.69 14.45 1.22
N ARG A 180 -14.20 13.48 1.98
CA ARG A 180 -13.56 12.99 3.21
C ARG A 180 -12.19 12.39 2.91
N GLN A 181 -12.07 11.63 1.82
CA GLN A 181 -10.79 11.07 1.38
C GLN A 181 -9.76 12.17 1.09
N ARG A 182 -10.17 13.25 0.39
CA ARG A 182 -9.31 14.42 0.15
C ARG A 182 -8.88 15.09 1.45
N VAL A 183 -9.78 15.22 2.43
CA VAL A 183 -9.44 15.75 3.76
C VAL A 183 -8.43 14.85 4.48
N GLY A 184 -8.64 13.53 4.50
CA GLY A 184 -7.69 12.57 5.06
C GLY A 184 -6.32 12.64 4.40
N LEU A 185 -6.29 12.83 3.07
CA LEU A 185 -5.05 13.03 2.32
C LEU A 185 -4.38 14.37 2.69
N ALA A 186 -5.13 15.46 2.84
CA ALA A 186 -4.59 16.74 3.30
C ALA A 186 -3.97 16.63 4.70
N MET A 187 -4.60 15.88 5.62
CA MET A 187 -4.05 15.61 6.95
C MET A 187 -2.74 14.82 6.86
N ALA A 188 -2.71 13.76 6.06
CA ALA A 188 -1.51 12.94 5.88
C ALA A 188 -0.34 13.73 5.29
N LEU A 189 -0.61 14.70 4.43
CA LEU A 189 0.39 15.54 3.75
C LEU A 189 0.78 16.80 4.55
N ALA A 190 0.15 17.06 5.69
CA ALA A 190 0.28 18.32 6.43
C ALA A 190 1.74 18.69 6.75
N CYS A 191 2.54 17.72 7.17
CA CYS A 191 3.94 17.92 7.54
C CYS A 191 4.93 17.54 6.43
N ALA A 192 4.49 17.39 5.18
CA ALA A 192 5.33 16.96 4.04
C ALA A 192 6.17 15.70 4.37
N PRO A 193 5.53 14.54 4.59
CA PRO A 193 6.21 13.32 5.03
C PRO A 193 7.20 12.83 3.96
N ASP A 194 8.22 12.07 4.39
CA ASP A 194 9.14 11.39 3.47
C ASP A 194 8.51 10.11 2.89
N LEU A 195 7.62 9.46 3.66
CA LEU A 195 6.91 8.24 3.27
C LEU A 195 5.42 8.39 3.52
N LEU A 196 4.62 8.18 2.48
CA LEU A 196 3.17 8.02 2.58
C LEU A 196 2.80 6.54 2.39
N ILE A 197 2.07 5.99 3.34
CA ILE A 197 1.44 4.67 3.24
C ILE A 197 -0.04 4.90 2.92
N ALA A 198 -0.51 4.41 1.78
CA ALA A 198 -1.90 4.54 1.37
C ALA A 198 -2.55 3.14 1.33
N ASP A 199 -3.33 2.82 2.36
CA ASP A 199 -3.99 1.52 2.49
C ASP A 199 -5.38 1.59 1.87
N GLU A 200 -5.53 1.03 0.67
CA GLU A 200 -6.75 1.03 -0.13
C GLU A 200 -7.42 2.43 -0.24
N PRO A 201 -6.68 3.48 -0.64
CA PRO A 201 -7.13 4.86 -0.52
C PRO A 201 -8.35 5.21 -1.39
N THR A 202 -8.80 4.31 -2.25
CA THR A 202 -9.90 4.52 -3.18
C THR A 202 -11.07 3.55 -2.98
N THR A 203 -11.00 2.70 -1.95
CA THR A 203 -12.11 1.78 -1.62
C THR A 203 -13.38 2.58 -1.29
N ALA A 204 -14.52 2.11 -1.78
CA ALA A 204 -15.84 2.73 -1.64
C ALA A 204 -16.02 4.09 -2.37
N LEU A 205 -15.12 4.43 -3.32
CA LEU A 205 -15.28 5.57 -4.22
C LEU A 205 -15.77 5.12 -5.60
N ASP A 206 -16.47 6.00 -6.29
CA ASP A 206 -16.79 5.78 -7.71
C ASP A 206 -15.53 5.86 -8.59
N VAL A 207 -15.60 5.26 -9.78
CA VAL A 207 -14.44 5.09 -10.69
C VAL A 207 -13.80 6.44 -11.06
N THR A 208 -14.59 7.50 -11.23
CA THR A 208 -14.09 8.83 -11.58
C THR A 208 -13.30 9.43 -10.43
N THR A 209 -13.89 9.47 -9.23
CA THR A 209 -13.24 9.96 -8.01
C THR A 209 -11.99 9.12 -7.67
N GLN A 210 -12.03 7.81 -7.89
CA GLN A 210 -10.87 6.94 -7.74
C GLN A 210 -9.72 7.38 -8.64
N ALA A 211 -9.98 7.61 -9.93
CA ALA A 211 -8.96 8.05 -10.89
C ALA A 211 -8.34 9.40 -10.46
N GLU A 212 -9.18 10.36 -10.07
CA GLU A 212 -8.71 11.68 -9.59
C GLU A 212 -7.82 11.59 -8.35
N ILE A 213 -8.17 10.77 -7.36
CA ILE A 213 -7.35 10.58 -6.14
C ILE A 213 -6.01 9.95 -6.47
N LEU A 214 -5.96 8.96 -7.38
CA LEU A 214 -4.72 8.31 -7.79
C LEU A 214 -3.82 9.25 -8.58
N GLU A 215 -4.37 10.07 -9.46
CA GLU A 215 -3.63 11.08 -10.21
C GLU A 215 -3.05 12.12 -9.27
N LEU A 216 -3.85 12.61 -8.31
CA LEU A 216 -3.39 13.52 -7.27
C LEU A 216 -2.25 12.91 -6.44
N LEU A 217 -2.35 11.64 -6.03
CA LEU A 217 -1.26 10.93 -5.32
C LEU A 217 0.02 10.89 -6.17
N ALA A 218 -0.12 10.59 -7.47
CA ALA A 218 1.00 10.53 -8.39
C ALA A 218 1.69 11.90 -8.56
N GLU A 219 0.92 12.99 -8.67
CA GLU A 219 1.44 14.37 -8.70
C GLU A 219 2.20 14.72 -7.43
N LEU A 220 1.61 14.43 -6.26
CA LEU A 220 2.19 14.72 -4.96
C LEU A 220 3.52 13.99 -4.73
N VAL A 221 3.64 12.75 -5.22
CA VAL A 221 4.89 11.98 -5.18
C VAL A 221 5.96 12.63 -6.06
N ARG A 222 5.61 13.00 -7.29
CA ARG A 222 6.55 13.64 -8.25
C ARG A 222 7.08 14.96 -7.72
N ASP A 223 6.19 15.83 -7.24
CA ASP A 223 6.53 17.19 -6.82
C ASP A 223 7.28 17.23 -5.48
N GLY A 224 6.96 16.28 -4.58
CA GLY A 224 7.46 16.28 -3.21
C GLY A 224 8.69 15.42 -2.96
N GLY A 225 9.11 14.55 -3.90
CA GLY A 225 10.16 13.54 -3.66
C GLY A 225 9.82 12.56 -2.54
N MET A 226 8.53 12.48 -2.18
CA MET A 226 7.97 11.59 -1.16
C MET A 226 7.87 10.16 -1.73
N ALA A 227 8.24 9.16 -0.94
CA ALA A 227 7.98 7.76 -1.32
C ALA A 227 6.52 7.38 -1.03
N LEU A 228 5.95 6.49 -1.85
CA LEU A 228 4.59 5.99 -1.71
C LEU A 228 4.58 4.47 -1.59
N LEU A 229 4.09 3.95 -0.47
CA LEU A 229 3.68 2.54 -0.35
C LEU A 229 2.16 2.47 -0.58
N LEU A 230 1.76 2.00 -1.75
CA LEU A 230 0.36 1.87 -2.14
C LEU A 230 -0.13 0.44 -1.94
N ILE A 231 -1.13 0.26 -1.10
CA ILE A 231 -1.81 -1.02 -0.90
C ILE A 231 -3.14 -0.97 -1.65
N SER A 232 -3.37 -1.94 -2.54
CA SER A 232 -4.64 -2.08 -3.23
C SER A 232 -4.83 -3.52 -3.71
N HIS A 233 -6.07 -3.92 -3.90
CA HIS A 233 -6.44 -5.15 -4.58
C HIS A 233 -6.72 -4.94 -6.09
N ASP A 234 -6.73 -3.69 -6.57
CA ASP A 234 -6.96 -3.36 -7.97
C ASP A 234 -5.65 -3.35 -8.77
N LEU A 235 -5.49 -4.38 -9.61
CA LEU A 235 -4.33 -4.54 -10.47
C LEU A 235 -4.22 -3.44 -11.55
N GLY A 236 -5.36 -2.87 -11.97
CA GLY A 236 -5.39 -1.77 -12.94
C GLY A 236 -4.84 -0.48 -12.32
N VAL A 237 -5.14 -0.24 -11.06
CA VAL A 237 -4.55 0.84 -10.27
C VAL A 237 -3.05 0.65 -10.17
N MET A 238 -2.60 -0.53 -9.76
CA MET A 238 -1.17 -0.83 -9.60
C MET A 238 -0.38 -0.64 -10.89
N ALA A 239 -0.92 -1.11 -12.03
CA ALA A 239 -0.26 -0.98 -13.32
C ALA A 239 0.09 0.47 -13.70
N ARG A 240 -0.71 1.44 -13.24
CA ARG A 240 -0.57 2.86 -13.58
C ARG A 240 0.12 3.69 -12.51
N SER A 241 0.06 3.24 -11.26
CA SER A 241 0.41 4.09 -10.11
C SER A 241 1.75 3.75 -9.46
N VAL A 242 2.31 2.55 -9.68
CA VAL A 242 3.52 2.13 -8.97
C VAL A 242 4.60 1.62 -9.92
N ALA A 243 5.84 1.96 -9.61
CA ALA A 243 7.01 1.53 -10.40
C ALA A 243 7.40 0.09 -10.11
N ARG A 244 7.25 -0.36 -8.86
CA ARG A 244 7.59 -1.71 -8.40
C ARG A 244 6.46 -2.32 -7.59
N LEU A 245 6.37 -3.64 -7.62
CA LEU A 245 5.27 -4.41 -7.05
C LEU A 245 5.78 -5.53 -6.13
N LEU A 246 5.11 -5.70 -5.01
CA LEU A 246 5.21 -6.86 -4.12
C LEU A 246 3.88 -7.60 -4.13
N VAL A 247 3.90 -8.87 -4.48
CA VAL A 247 2.73 -9.76 -4.43
C VAL A 247 2.80 -10.55 -3.14
N MET A 248 1.81 -10.37 -2.26
CA MET A 248 1.75 -11.05 -0.96
C MET A 248 0.71 -12.17 -0.95
N TYR A 249 1.08 -13.29 -0.33
CA TYR A 249 0.17 -14.37 0.03
C TYR A 249 0.58 -14.99 1.36
N GLY A 250 -0.38 -15.20 2.27
CA GLY A 250 -0.15 -15.86 3.57
C GLY A 250 0.99 -15.24 4.39
N GLY A 251 1.06 -13.92 4.47
CA GLY A 251 2.06 -13.19 5.24
C GLY A 251 3.45 -13.17 4.61
N THR A 252 3.60 -13.54 3.34
CA THR A 252 4.89 -13.65 2.65
C THR A 252 4.84 -12.94 1.31
N VAL A 253 5.95 -12.32 0.88
CA VAL A 253 6.14 -11.85 -0.50
C VAL A 253 6.46 -13.06 -1.36
N VAL A 254 5.58 -13.38 -2.31
CA VAL A 254 5.73 -14.53 -3.22
C VAL A 254 6.31 -14.17 -4.57
N GLU A 255 6.17 -12.92 -5.00
CA GLU A 255 6.77 -12.37 -6.21
C GLU A 255 7.02 -10.87 -6.03
N SER A 256 8.14 -10.36 -6.52
CA SER A 256 8.47 -8.93 -6.48
C SER A 256 9.28 -8.51 -7.70
N GLY A 257 9.04 -7.28 -8.17
CA GLY A 257 9.79 -6.75 -9.32
C GLY A 257 9.23 -5.44 -9.85
N PRO A 258 9.84 -4.87 -10.89
CA PRO A 258 9.26 -3.79 -11.65
C PRO A 258 7.84 -4.16 -12.08
N THR A 259 6.89 -3.26 -11.91
CA THR A 259 5.46 -3.54 -12.16
C THR A 259 5.25 -4.18 -13.53
N ARG A 260 5.88 -3.63 -14.57
CA ARG A 260 5.79 -4.16 -15.91
C ARG A 260 6.31 -5.61 -16.02
N ALA A 261 7.47 -5.92 -15.42
CA ALA A 261 8.06 -7.26 -15.46
C ALA A 261 7.16 -8.30 -14.76
N VAL A 262 6.60 -7.95 -13.59
CA VAL A 262 5.65 -8.83 -12.89
C VAL A 262 4.40 -9.08 -13.74
N PHE A 263 3.85 -8.03 -14.40
CA PHE A 263 2.66 -8.15 -15.25
C PHE A 263 2.89 -8.96 -16.53
N GLU A 264 4.08 -8.90 -17.11
CA GLU A 264 4.44 -9.64 -18.33
C GLU A 264 4.77 -11.10 -18.04
N ARG A 265 5.43 -11.41 -16.92
CA ARG A 265 5.95 -12.76 -16.62
C ARG A 265 5.03 -13.60 -15.76
N LEU A 266 4.36 -13.01 -14.75
CA LEU A 266 3.47 -13.70 -13.80
C LEU A 266 4.13 -15.00 -13.30
N ALA A 267 5.30 -14.89 -12.67
CA ALA A 267 6.17 -16.03 -12.41
C ALA A 267 5.59 -16.99 -11.37
N HIS A 268 5.02 -16.45 -10.27
CA HIS A 268 4.42 -17.28 -9.25
C HIS A 268 3.01 -17.75 -9.66
N PRO A 269 2.60 -19.02 -9.42
CA PRO A 269 1.27 -19.52 -9.75
C PRO A 269 0.11 -18.69 -9.13
N TYR A 270 0.29 -18.18 -7.91
CA TYR A 270 -0.67 -17.28 -7.29
C TYR A 270 -0.82 -15.96 -8.08
N THR A 271 0.28 -15.35 -8.51
CA THR A 271 0.24 -14.13 -9.33
C THR A 271 -0.53 -14.38 -10.62
N ARG A 272 -0.31 -15.51 -11.29
CA ARG A 272 -1.09 -15.92 -12.47
C ARG A 272 -2.58 -16.03 -12.17
N GLY A 273 -2.93 -16.69 -11.07
CA GLY A 273 -4.31 -16.83 -10.63
C GLY A 273 -4.97 -15.48 -10.34
N LEU A 274 -4.27 -14.60 -9.62
CA LEU A 274 -4.75 -13.26 -9.28
C LEU A 274 -5.04 -12.42 -10.52
N PHE A 275 -4.14 -12.47 -11.51
CA PHE A 275 -4.31 -11.78 -12.80
C PHE A 275 -5.36 -12.42 -13.70
N GLY A 276 -5.46 -13.75 -13.67
CA GLY A 276 -6.47 -14.50 -14.43
C GLY A 276 -7.89 -14.24 -13.95
N ALA A 277 -8.08 -13.93 -12.67
CA ALA A 277 -9.39 -13.64 -12.08
C ALA A 277 -9.95 -12.24 -12.47
N ARG A 278 -9.18 -11.39 -13.20
CA ARG A 278 -9.65 -10.09 -13.67
C ARG A 278 -10.72 -10.22 -14.74
N PRO A 279 -11.84 -9.48 -14.62
CA PRO A 279 -12.75 -9.30 -15.75
C PRO A 279 -12.02 -8.63 -16.93
N ARG A 280 -12.19 -9.14 -18.13
CA ARG A 280 -11.65 -8.55 -19.37
C ARG A 280 -12.77 -7.84 -20.14
N LEU A 281 -12.50 -6.63 -20.60
CA LEU A 281 -13.42 -5.97 -21.54
C LEU A 281 -13.55 -6.83 -22.80
N GLY A 282 -14.80 -7.09 -23.22
CA GLY A 282 -15.08 -7.97 -24.36
C GLY A 282 -15.29 -9.44 -24.04
N GLN A 283 -15.25 -9.86 -22.78
CA GLN A 283 -15.65 -11.23 -22.40
C GLN A 283 -17.11 -11.51 -22.75
N SER A 284 -17.38 -12.70 -23.29
CA SER A 284 -18.74 -13.09 -23.69
C SER A 284 -19.67 -13.18 -22.49
N ARG A 285 -20.91 -12.74 -22.63
CA ARG A 285 -21.94 -12.93 -21.60
C ARG A 285 -22.14 -14.42 -21.38
N GLY A 286 -21.87 -14.88 -20.12
CA GLY A 286 -21.99 -16.30 -19.71
C GLY A 286 -20.66 -17.03 -19.57
N GLU A 287 -19.53 -16.45 -20.00
CA GLU A 287 -18.22 -17.01 -19.71
C GLU A 287 -17.90 -16.83 -18.22
N ARG A 288 -17.62 -17.94 -17.52
CA ARG A 288 -17.25 -17.89 -16.09
C ARG A 288 -15.88 -17.23 -15.94
N LEU A 289 -15.79 -16.25 -15.05
CA LEU A 289 -14.50 -15.68 -14.67
C LEU A 289 -13.62 -16.78 -14.08
N ALA A 290 -12.35 -16.77 -14.47
CA ALA A 290 -11.36 -17.61 -13.81
C ALA A 290 -11.28 -17.20 -12.34
N THR A 291 -11.29 -18.17 -11.45
CA THR A 291 -11.17 -17.97 -10.01
C THR A 291 -10.00 -18.77 -9.48
N ILE A 292 -9.34 -18.26 -8.44
CA ILE A 292 -8.36 -19.06 -7.71
C ILE A 292 -9.14 -20.08 -6.87
N ALA A 293 -8.95 -21.38 -7.15
CA ALA A 293 -9.65 -22.44 -6.45
C ALA A 293 -9.36 -22.43 -4.94
N GLY A 294 -10.30 -22.90 -4.13
CA GLY A 294 -10.18 -23.00 -2.68
C GLY A 294 -10.37 -21.65 -1.97
N ARG A 295 -10.07 -21.64 -0.68
CA ARG A 295 -10.16 -20.45 0.19
C ARG A 295 -8.77 -20.07 0.69
N VAL A 296 -8.57 -18.79 1.02
CA VAL A 296 -7.37 -18.35 1.73
C VAL A 296 -7.35 -19.04 3.09
N PRO A 297 -6.27 -19.77 3.45
CA PRO A 297 -6.17 -20.40 4.76
C PRO A 297 -6.21 -19.36 5.88
N GLU A 298 -6.78 -19.73 7.01
CA GLU A 298 -6.60 -18.95 8.24
C GLU A 298 -5.12 -18.93 8.65
N LEU A 299 -4.70 -17.94 9.40
CA LEU A 299 -3.29 -17.79 9.82
C LEU A 299 -2.77 -19.05 10.53
N ALA A 300 -3.61 -19.70 11.34
CA ALA A 300 -3.26 -20.90 12.08
C ALA A 300 -3.15 -22.17 11.19
N ASP A 301 -3.68 -22.13 9.97
CA ASP A 301 -3.71 -23.26 9.03
C ASP A 301 -2.65 -23.13 7.92
N LEU A 302 -1.86 -22.06 7.94
CA LEU A 302 -0.82 -21.87 6.95
C LEU A 302 0.25 -22.97 7.05
N PRO A 303 0.61 -23.64 5.94
CA PRO A 303 1.62 -24.68 5.95
C PRO A 303 3.02 -24.12 6.30
N PRO A 304 3.92 -24.97 6.82
CA PRO A 304 5.30 -24.57 7.07
C PRO A 304 6.05 -24.20 5.77
N GLY A 305 5.64 -24.77 4.65
CA GLY A 305 6.18 -24.51 3.33
C GLY A 305 5.53 -23.32 2.60
N CYS A 306 5.35 -23.48 1.29
CA CYS A 306 4.70 -22.47 0.46
C CYS A 306 3.26 -22.23 0.93
N PRO A 307 2.88 -21.00 1.31
CA PRO A 307 1.54 -20.73 1.83
C PRO A 307 0.44 -20.94 0.78
N PHE A 308 0.78 -20.95 -0.51
CA PHE A 308 -0.16 -21.18 -1.60
C PHE A 308 -0.27 -22.67 -1.99
N ALA A 309 0.47 -23.60 -1.34
CA ALA A 309 0.57 -25.00 -1.76
C ALA A 309 -0.80 -25.70 -1.90
N ASP A 310 -1.76 -25.43 -1.00
CA ASP A 310 -3.07 -26.08 -1.01
C ASP A 310 -4.04 -25.62 -2.10
N ARG A 311 -3.71 -24.48 -2.74
CA ARG A 311 -4.48 -23.88 -3.85
C ARG A 311 -3.72 -23.90 -5.17
N CYS A 312 -2.49 -24.43 -5.17
CA CYS A 312 -1.61 -24.41 -6.32
C CYS A 312 -1.85 -25.62 -7.22
N ASP A 313 -2.18 -25.37 -8.48
CA ASP A 313 -2.34 -26.38 -9.53
C ASP A 313 -1.01 -27.06 -9.93
N ARG A 314 0.14 -26.49 -9.48
CA ARG A 314 1.49 -26.98 -9.77
C ARG A 314 2.24 -27.46 -8.53
N VAL A 315 1.51 -27.75 -7.43
CA VAL A 315 2.09 -28.17 -6.16
C VAL A 315 2.86 -29.50 -6.31
N ILE A 316 3.99 -29.58 -5.60
CA ILE A 316 4.74 -30.81 -5.36
C ILE A 316 4.99 -30.98 -3.86
N ASP A 317 5.33 -32.19 -3.41
CA ASP A 317 5.50 -32.48 -1.97
C ASP A 317 6.51 -31.53 -1.29
N ALA A 318 7.61 -31.21 -1.96
CA ALA A 318 8.60 -30.26 -1.47
C ALA A 318 8.03 -28.87 -1.15
N CYS A 319 6.95 -28.43 -1.84
CA CYS A 319 6.28 -27.17 -1.56
C CYS A 319 5.62 -27.13 -0.18
N ARG A 320 5.27 -28.29 0.41
CA ARG A 320 4.60 -28.41 1.71
C ARG A 320 5.59 -28.45 2.88
N VAL A 321 6.83 -28.87 2.60
CA VAL A 321 7.83 -29.15 3.64
C VAL A 321 8.53 -27.87 4.13
N ALA A 322 8.98 -27.05 3.19
CA ALA A 322 9.72 -25.82 3.53
C ALA A 322 9.37 -24.67 2.60
N MET A 323 9.53 -23.44 3.13
CA MET A 323 9.33 -22.22 2.35
C MET A 323 10.30 -22.22 1.15
N PRO A 324 9.82 -22.09 -0.09
CA PRO A 324 10.69 -21.98 -1.26
C PRO A 324 11.67 -20.81 -1.11
N PRO A 325 12.93 -20.98 -1.54
CA PRO A 325 13.87 -19.87 -1.59
C PRO A 325 13.41 -18.80 -2.58
N VAL A 326 13.97 -17.62 -2.46
CA VAL A 326 13.83 -16.57 -3.48
C VAL A 326 14.67 -16.95 -4.69
N HIS A 327 14.07 -16.98 -5.86
CA HIS A 327 14.76 -17.16 -7.14
C HIS A 327 14.76 -15.80 -7.85
N GLU A 328 15.94 -15.29 -8.17
CA GLU A 328 16.12 -14.14 -9.04
C GLU A 328 15.83 -14.56 -10.48
N LEU A 329 14.94 -13.86 -11.14
CA LEU A 329 14.50 -14.13 -12.52
C LEU A 329 15.20 -13.22 -13.53
N ASP A 330 15.51 -12.02 -13.07
CA ASP A 330 16.35 -11.00 -13.71
C ASP A 330 16.86 -10.00 -12.66
N ALA A 331 17.53 -8.92 -13.07
CA ALA A 331 18.23 -7.99 -12.18
C ALA A 331 17.36 -7.38 -11.05
N GLN A 332 16.03 -7.42 -11.13
CA GLN A 332 15.14 -6.82 -10.15
C GLN A 332 13.83 -7.59 -9.97
N HIS A 333 13.65 -8.72 -10.65
CA HIS A 333 12.43 -9.52 -10.57
C HIS A 333 12.75 -10.85 -9.90
N SER A 334 12.05 -11.17 -8.84
CA SER A 334 12.23 -12.39 -8.06
C SER A 334 10.91 -13.03 -7.67
N ALA A 335 10.93 -14.34 -7.42
CA ALA A 335 9.77 -15.06 -6.92
C ALA A 335 10.15 -16.27 -6.06
N ARG A 336 9.27 -16.64 -5.13
CA ARG A 336 9.41 -17.79 -4.22
C ARG A 336 8.61 -18.98 -4.74
N CYS A 337 9.14 -19.75 -5.68
CA CYS A 337 8.44 -20.94 -6.19
C CYS A 337 9.45 -21.99 -6.71
N LEU A 338 9.26 -23.24 -6.30
CA LEU A 338 10.08 -24.37 -6.79
C LEU A 338 9.75 -24.77 -8.25
N ARG A 339 8.68 -24.25 -8.82
CA ARG A 339 8.19 -24.57 -10.18
C ARG A 339 8.42 -23.45 -11.19
N ILE A 340 9.23 -22.46 -10.83
CA ILE A 340 9.69 -21.45 -11.77
C ILE A 340 10.77 -22.13 -12.64
N ALA A 341 10.56 -22.17 -13.96
CA ALA A 341 11.63 -22.51 -14.87
C ALA A 341 12.69 -21.41 -14.84
N PRO A 342 13.96 -21.74 -14.80
CA PRO A 342 15.05 -20.78 -14.89
C PRO A 342 14.99 -19.98 -16.19
#